data_ffc87dd9777d1272aa596c36169ca95e
#
_entry.id   ffc87dd9777d1272aa596c36169ca95e
#
_cell.length_a   1.000
_cell.length_b   1.000
_cell.length_c   1.000
_cell.angle_alpha   90.00
_cell.angle_beta   90.00
_cell.angle_gamma   90.00
#
_symmetry.space_group_name_H-M   'P 1'
#
loop_
_entity.id
_entity.type
_entity.pdbx_description
1 polymer ?
#
loop_
_entity_poly.entity_id
_entity_poly.type
_entity_poly.pdbx_seq_one_letter_code
_entity_poly.pdbx_strand_id
1 'polypeptide(L)'
;MINRREFGAGLVGIGIAAQSIPRNNLATPQEPRKNSLMHVGGDYHNIVGGDITSKQNLEYNLRHGVNHLTAEVSKNPQGVWDPDELQRMKDNCDKYDVVFEAIRMNSHYINKLRKGPERDREMDIIVGNIRKAAQIGVRIITYHCEVIPYRRNGKTTGRGGTSCDSFKLEDDWKNVPVGDEGRITHDDYWERITYFLEKIIPAAKEYDVRMACHPADPPGLPFGYQGVDQWDSPAIFEAIKRYESIVDSPYNGFQLDLGNAAAGLKNPTTEVLPIVQYLGQRGKIHQIHMRNIRGSLNNFYEVFPDEGEVDFSKVMRVLRDTQFTGSICPDHLPSHPDDPGGFQAFAFSYGYIKALIQAVNSEALRSC
;
A
#
# COMPACT_ATOMS: atom_id res chain seq x y z
N MET A 1 61.62 -8.53 -11.64
CA MET A 1 62.52 -9.66 -11.95
C MET A 1 62.58 -10.57 -10.73
N ILE A 2 61.93 -11.69 -10.74
CA ILE A 2 62.30 -12.93 -10.04
C ILE A 2 61.46 -14.06 -10.63
N ASN A 3 62.11 -15.13 -10.92
CA ASN A 3 61.84 -16.19 -11.86
C ASN A 3 60.80 -17.26 -11.41
N ARG A 4 60.17 -17.82 -12.43
CA ARG A 4 59.49 -19.17 -12.38
C ARG A 4 60.51 -20.29 -12.04
N ARG A 5 60.06 -21.29 -11.29
CA ARG A 5 60.60 -22.64 -11.34
C ARG A 5 59.47 -23.65 -11.32
N GLU A 6 59.46 -24.44 -12.35
CA GLU A 6 58.74 -25.68 -12.58
C GLU A 6 59.21 -26.78 -11.58
N PHE A 7 58.28 -27.65 -11.18
CA PHE A 7 58.68 -28.96 -10.70
C PHE A 7 57.76 -30.04 -11.33
N GLY A 8 58.42 -31.00 -11.85
CA GLY A 8 57.97 -32.01 -12.75
C GLY A 8 57.19 -33.17 -12.11
N ALA A 9 56.75 -34.01 -12.97
CA ALA A 9 55.89 -35.16 -12.85
C ALA A 9 56.42 -36.30 -11.99
N GLY A 10 55.48 -36.99 -11.30
CA GLY A 10 55.64 -38.32 -10.76
C GLY A 10 54.32 -39.07 -10.86
N LEU A 11 54.17 -39.89 -11.88
CA LEU A 11 53.10 -40.88 -12.04
C LEU A 11 53.36 -42.06 -11.12
N VAL A 12 52.43 -42.32 -10.19
CA VAL A 12 52.28 -43.66 -9.56
C VAL A 12 50.81 -44.05 -9.73
N GLY A 13 50.59 -45.03 -10.55
CA GLY A 13 49.31 -45.67 -10.75
C GLY A 13 48.94 -46.58 -9.58
N ILE A 14 47.79 -46.31 -8.96
CA ILE A 14 47.15 -47.30 -8.10
C ILE A 14 45.74 -47.52 -8.70
N GLY A 15 45.52 -48.70 -9.23
CA GLY A 15 44.21 -49.15 -9.67
C GLY A 15 43.30 -49.37 -8.47
N ILE A 16 42.22 -48.62 -8.45
CA ILE A 16 41.12 -48.85 -7.52
C ILE A 16 39.91 -49.33 -8.33
N ALA A 17 39.45 -50.51 -8.00
CA ALA A 17 38.28 -51.18 -8.55
C ALA A 17 37.04 -50.27 -8.41
N ALA A 18 36.34 -50.01 -9.50
CA ALA A 18 35.06 -49.35 -9.51
C ALA A 18 34.01 -50.24 -8.85
N GLN A 19 33.68 -49.95 -7.60
CA GLN A 19 32.44 -50.44 -6.98
C GLN A 19 31.30 -49.59 -7.47
N SER A 20 30.36 -50.20 -8.18
CA SER A 20 29.10 -49.61 -8.62
C SER A 20 28.25 -49.21 -7.41
N ILE A 21 28.16 -47.89 -7.15
CA ILE A 21 27.18 -47.30 -6.21
C ILE A 21 25.81 -47.38 -6.88
N PRO A 22 24.77 -47.91 -6.22
CA PRO A 22 23.45 -47.98 -6.80
C PRO A 22 22.89 -46.56 -6.98
N ARG A 23 22.56 -46.21 -8.22
CA ARG A 23 21.79 -45.02 -8.56
C ARG A 23 20.34 -45.24 -8.10
N ASN A 24 20.03 -44.89 -6.86
CA ASN A 24 18.65 -44.72 -6.44
C ASN A 24 18.56 -43.49 -5.53
N ASN A 25 17.81 -42.57 -5.99
CA ASN A 25 17.23 -41.34 -5.50
C ASN A 25 17.68 -40.10 -6.29
N LEU A 26 17.28 -40.09 -7.57
CA LEU A 26 16.98 -38.83 -8.19
C LEU A 26 15.74 -38.31 -7.45
N ALA A 27 15.96 -37.40 -6.49
CA ALA A 27 14.89 -36.60 -5.94
C ALA A 27 14.18 -35.96 -7.12
N THR A 28 12.87 -36.24 -7.26
CA THR A 28 11.98 -35.49 -8.15
C THR A 28 12.30 -34.01 -7.99
N PRO A 29 12.44 -33.25 -9.09
CA PRO A 29 12.58 -31.82 -8.99
C PRO A 29 11.40 -31.32 -8.15
N GLN A 30 11.66 -30.87 -6.93
CA GLN A 30 10.65 -30.14 -6.18
C GLN A 30 10.28 -28.93 -7.05
N GLU A 31 9.01 -28.80 -7.37
CA GLU A 31 8.51 -27.55 -7.96
C GLU A 31 9.08 -26.39 -7.16
N PRO A 32 9.61 -25.35 -7.83
CA PRO A 32 10.14 -24.21 -7.11
C PRO A 32 9.03 -23.70 -6.20
N ARG A 33 9.26 -23.73 -4.89
CA ARG A 33 8.32 -23.22 -3.89
C ARG A 33 7.97 -21.82 -4.32
N LYS A 34 6.67 -21.54 -4.44
CA LYS A 34 6.17 -20.21 -4.79
C LYS A 34 6.73 -19.23 -3.75
N ASN A 35 7.78 -18.50 -4.12
CA ASN A 35 8.16 -17.31 -3.37
C ASN A 35 6.92 -16.43 -3.24
N SER A 36 6.74 -15.82 -2.09
CA SER A 36 5.70 -14.79 -1.96
C SER A 36 5.84 -13.81 -3.12
N LEU A 37 4.73 -13.56 -3.83
CA LEU A 37 4.70 -12.62 -4.94
C LEU A 37 4.58 -11.16 -4.47
N MET A 38 4.54 -10.92 -3.14
CA MET A 38 4.59 -9.56 -2.60
C MET A 38 5.89 -8.88 -2.99
N HIS A 39 5.80 -7.61 -3.34
CA HIS A 39 6.92 -6.83 -3.86
C HIS A 39 6.87 -5.41 -3.34
N VAL A 40 8.01 -4.70 -3.46
CA VAL A 40 8.07 -3.28 -3.15
C VAL A 40 7.49 -2.47 -4.31
N GLY A 41 6.65 -1.49 -4.00
CA GLY A 41 6.08 -0.55 -4.96
C GLY A 41 6.49 0.88 -4.69
N GLY A 42 6.58 1.67 -5.76
CA GLY A 42 6.64 3.13 -5.70
C GLY A 42 5.25 3.72 -5.89
N ASP A 43 5.04 4.92 -5.38
CA ASP A 43 3.77 5.60 -5.53
C ASP A 43 3.92 7.12 -5.63
N TYR A 44 2.79 7.82 -5.56
CA TYR A 44 2.68 9.26 -5.71
C TYR A 44 3.27 10.09 -4.55
N HIS A 45 3.72 9.49 -3.45
CA HIS A 45 4.32 10.21 -2.33
C HIS A 45 5.77 10.62 -2.58
N ASN A 46 6.43 10.00 -3.53
CA ASN A 46 7.83 10.26 -3.84
C ASN A 46 8.05 10.35 -5.36
N ILE A 47 7.82 11.53 -5.92
CA ILE A 47 7.96 11.79 -7.35
C ILE A 47 9.20 12.65 -7.62
N VAL A 48 10.18 12.08 -8.32
CA VAL A 48 11.35 12.78 -8.80
C VAL A 48 11.05 13.39 -10.18
N GLY A 49 11.25 14.69 -10.32
CA GLY A 49 11.09 15.38 -11.61
C GLY A 49 9.65 15.77 -11.97
N GLY A 50 8.71 15.70 -11.03
CA GLY A 50 7.37 16.27 -11.14
C GLY A 50 6.34 15.48 -11.96
N ASP A 51 6.74 14.47 -12.72
CA ASP A 51 5.84 13.51 -13.40
C ASP A 51 6.19 12.09 -12.95
N ILE A 52 5.18 11.39 -12.44
CA ILE A 52 5.34 10.07 -11.83
C ILE A 52 5.84 9.02 -12.82
N THR A 53 5.51 9.13 -14.11
CA THR A 53 5.98 8.25 -15.18
C THR A 53 7.13 8.87 -16.01
N SER A 54 7.74 9.94 -15.52
CA SER A 54 8.92 10.51 -16.15
C SER A 54 10.10 9.55 -16.12
N LYS A 55 11.00 9.67 -17.09
CA LYS A 55 12.28 8.95 -17.11
C LYS A 55 13.00 9.06 -15.76
N GLN A 56 13.07 10.29 -15.22
CA GLN A 56 13.81 10.56 -13.99
C GLN A 56 13.22 9.82 -12.80
N ASN A 57 11.89 9.78 -12.67
CA ASN A 57 11.22 9.07 -11.59
C ASN A 57 11.30 7.54 -11.76
N LEU A 58 11.11 7.03 -12.96
CA LEU A 58 11.22 5.58 -13.23
C LEU A 58 12.64 5.08 -12.97
N GLU A 59 13.68 5.79 -13.42
CA GLU A 59 15.09 5.44 -13.14
C GLU A 59 15.42 5.55 -11.64
N TYR A 60 14.84 6.52 -10.92
CA TYR A 60 14.98 6.60 -9.47
C TYR A 60 14.41 5.35 -8.79
N ASN A 61 13.20 4.96 -9.11
CA ASN A 61 12.57 3.75 -8.56
C ASN A 61 13.39 2.50 -8.89
N LEU A 62 13.76 2.31 -10.16
CA LEU A 62 14.51 1.14 -10.61
C LEU A 62 15.88 0.99 -9.94
N ARG A 63 16.63 2.08 -9.69
CA ARG A 63 17.93 2.00 -8.98
C ARG A 63 17.79 1.52 -7.54
N HIS A 64 16.62 1.68 -6.95
CA HIS A 64 16.29 1.15 -5.62
C HIS A 64 15.61 -0.23 -5.69
N GLY A 65 15.49 -0.79 -6.91
CA GLY A 65 14.89 -2.11 -7.16
C GLY A 65 13.38 -2.11 -7.01
N VAL A 66 12.74 -1.00 -7.33
CA VAL A 66 11.29 -0.81 -7.38
C VAL A 66 10.87 -0.76 -8.83
N ASN A 67 10.13 -1.76 -9.28
CA ASN A 67 9.66 -1.88 -10.66
C ASN A 67 8.13 -2.04 -10.76
N HIS A 68 7.40 -1.69 -9.71
CA HIS A 68 5.94 -1.59 -9.69
C HIS A 68 5.56 -0.18 -9.25
N LEU A 69 4.56 0.41 -9.87
CA LEU A 69 4.21 1.81 -9.67
C LEU A 69 2.70 2.00 -9.53
N THR A 70 2.32 2.75 -8.49
CA THR A 70 0.99 3.34 -8.35
C THR A 70 1.06 4.79 -8.76
N ALA A 71 0.29 5.20 -9.75
CA ALA A 71 0.32 6.56 -10.26
C ALA A 71 -1.01 7.29 -10.06
N GLU A 72 -0.95 8.62 -10.06
CA GLU A 72 -2.12 9.49 -10.19
C GLU A 72 -2.22 10.01 -11.62
N VAL A 73 -3.44 10.16 -12.11
CA VAL A 73 -3.72 10.88 -13.35
C VAL A 73 -3.90 12.36 -13.09
N SER A 74 -3.74 13.18 -14.10
CA SER A 74 -3.93 14.62 -14.00
C SER A 74 -5.33 14.97 -13.48
N LYS A 75 -5.39 15.95 -12.58
CA LYS A 75 -6.67 16.43 -12.02
C LYS A 75 -7.52 17.03 -13.12
N ASN A 76 -8.73 16.53 -13.25
CA ASN A 76 -9.74 16.98 -14.19
C ASN A 76 -10.97 17.41 -13.41
N PRO A 77 -11.51 18.62 -13.62
CA PRO A 77 -12.69 19.11 -12.89
C PRO A 77 -13.92 18.20 -13.04
N GLN A 78 -14.02 17.49 -14.14
CA GLN A 78 -15.10 16.54 -14.41
C GLN A 78 -14.83 15.15 -13.83
N GLY A 79 -13.63 14.88 -13.33
CA GLY A 79 -13.23 13.55 -12.80
C GLY A 79 -13.04 12.46 -13.86
N VAL A 80 -13.15 12.80 -15.14
CA VAL A 80 -13.01 11.86 -16.26
C VAL A 80 -11.53 11.70 -16.61
N TRP A 81 -10.99 10.49 -16.58
CA TRP A 81 -9.61 10.24 -16.99
C TRP A 81 -9.45 10.34 -18.51
N ASP A 82 -8.32 10.92 -18.92
CA ASP A 82 -7.96 11.02 -20.32
C ASP A 82 -7.30 9.72 -20.82
N PRO A 83 -7.88 9.03 -21.83
CA PRO A 83 -7.30 7.80 -22.36
C PRO A 83 -5.89 8.00 -22.94
N ASP A 84 -5.61 9.14 -23.56
CA ASP A 84 -4.30 9.41 -24.17
C ASP A 84 -3.23 9.61 -23.08
N GLU A 85 -3.59 10.26 -21.96
CA GLU A 85 -2.71 10.35 -20.79
C GLU A 85 -2.41 8.97 -20.21
N LEU A 86 -3.44 8.15 -20.00
CA LEU A 86 -3.29 6.80 -19.46
C LEU A 86 -2.39 5.93 -20.36
N GLN A 87 -2.59 5.98 -21.68
CA GLN A 87 -1.75 5.25 -22.63
C GLN A 87 -0.31 5.74 -22.58
N ARG A 88 -0.07 7.06 -22.57
CA ARG A 88 1.26 7.65 -22.44
C ARG A 88 1.97 7.18 -21.16
N MET A 89 1.25 7.16 -20.03
CA MET A 89 1.80 6.68 -18.76
C MET A 89 2.18 5.21 -18.84
N LYS A 90 1.33 4.39 -19.46
CA LYS A 90 1.58 2.96 -19.69
C LYS A 90 2.82 2.74 -20.57
N ASP A 91 2.89 3.44 -21.70
CA ASP A 91 4.02 3.35 -22.63
C ASP A 91 5.34 3.78 -21.98
N ASN A 92 5.31 4.82 -21.14
CA ASN A 92 6.47 5.24 -20.37
C ASN A 92 6.94 4.13 -19.40
N CYS A 93 6.02 3.52 -18.67
CA CYS A 93 6.35 2.40 -17.78
C CYS A 93 6.91 1.21 -18.56
N ASP A 94 6.27 0.81 -19.64
CA ASP A 94 6.70 -0.34 -20.47
C ASP A 94 8.10 -0.15 -21.06
N LYS A 95 8.42 1.06 -21.48
CA LYS A 95 9.75 1.41 -21.99
C LYS A 95 10.89 1.14 -20.99
N TYR A 96 10.59 1.15 -19.71
CA TYR A 96 11.56 0.94 -18.62
C TYR A 96 11.38 -0.38 -17.88
N ASP A 97 10.53 -1.30 -18.40
CA ASP A 97 10.18 -2.56 -17.73
C ASP A 97 9.60 -2.33 -16.31
N VAL A 98 8.83 -1.26 -16.15
CA VAL A 98 8.08 -0.96 -14.92
C VAL A 98 6.63 -1.37 -15.09
N VAL A 99 6.10 -2.09 -14.13
CA VAL A 99 4.68 -2.47 -14.09
C VAL A 99 3.86 -1.28 -13.62
N PHE A 100 2.98 -0.76 -14.48
CA PHE A 100 1.96 0.20 -14.06
C PHE A 100 0.84 -0.57 -13.35
N GLU A 101 0.99 -0.75 -12.05
CA GLU A 101 0.19 -1.69 -11.25
C GLU A 101 -1.15 -1.12 -10.81
N ALA A 102 -1.16 0.13 -10.37
CA ALA A 102 -2.36 0.76 -9.82
C ALA A 102 -2.49 2.23 -10.21
N ILE A 103 -3.74 2.71 -10.21
CA ILE A 103 -4.06 4.13 -10.35
C ILE A 103 -4.76 4.61 -9.09
N ARG A 104 -4.24 5.70 -8.50
CA ARG A 104 -4.94 6.40 -7.45
C ARG A 104 -6.03 7.29 -8.01
N MET A 105 -7.23 7.09 -7.53
CA MET A 105 -8.38 7.93 -7.86
C MET A 105 -8.37 9.19 -7.00
N ASN A 106 -8.03 10.29 -7.65
CA ASN A 106 -7.76 11.60 -7.07
C ASN A 106 -9.04 12.35 -6.73
N SER A 107 -9.86 11.87 -5.79
CA SER A 107 -10.97 12.69 -5.32
C SER A 107 -11.63 12.14 -4.08
N HIS A 108 -12.14 13.04 -3.29
CA HIS A 108 -12.98 12.80 -2.13
C HIS A 108 -14.40 12.48 -2.62
N TYR A 109 -14.58 11.32 -3.25
CA TYR A 109 -15.85 10.98 -3.90
C TYR A 109 -17.01 10.87 -2.92
N ILE A 110 -16.75 10.45 -1.69
CA ILE A 110 -17.81 10.33 -0.67
C ILE A 110 -18.49 11.67 -0.40
N ASN A 111 -17.76 12.79 -0.50
CA ASN A 111 -18.33 14.11 -0.36
C ASN A 111 -19.38 14.39 -1.43
N LYS A 112 -19.17 13.87 -2.64
CA LYS A 112 -20.05 14.06 -3.79
C LYS A 112 -21.20 13.04 -3.84
N LEU A 113 -21.18 12.02 -3.01
CA LEU A 113 -22.18 10.96 -2.98
C LEU A 113 -23.48 11.36 -2.23
N ARG A 114 -23.76 12.64 -2.10
CA ARG A 114 -25.04 13.11 -1.55
C ARG A 114 -26.19 12.64 -2.44
N LYS A 115 -27.31 12.27 -1.82
CA LYS A 115 -28.54 11.93 -2.57
C LYS A 115 -28.91 13.06 -3.53
N GLY A 116 -29.08 12.71 -4.80
CA GLY A 116 -29.41 13.67 -5.84
C GLY A 116 -28.97 13.20 -7.23
N PRO A 117 -29.34 13.90 -8.30
CA PRO A 117 -29.04 13.49 -9.68
C PRO A 117 -27.53 13.48 -9.99
N GLU A 118 -26.74 14.29 -9.32
CA GLU A 118 -25.30 14.34 -9.52
C GLU A 118 -24.62 13.05 -9.06
N ARG A 119 -25.18 12.33 -8.07
CA ARG A 119 -24.60 11.10 -7.54
C ARG A 119 -24.50 10.00 -8.60
N ASP A 120 -25.55 9.77 -9.37
CA ASP A 120 -25.55 8.76 -10.44
C ASP A 120 -24.53 9.10 -11.54
N ARG A 121 -24.45 10.38 -11.90
CA ARG A 121 -23.45 10.87 -12.86
C ARG A 121 -22.01 10.62 -12.37
N GLU A 122 -21.72 10.85 -11.10
CA GLU A 122 -20.40 10.56 -10.53
C GLU A 122 -20.09 9.06 -10.59
N MET A 123 -21.08 8.19 -10.34
CA MET A 123 -20.89 6.73 -10.50
C MET A 123 -20.59 6.34 -11.93
N ASP A 124 -21.28 6.89 -12.92
CA ASP A 124 -21.04 6.64 -14.33
C ASP A 124 -19.63 7.07 -14.75
N ILE A 125 -19.12 8.18 -14.23
CA ILE A 125 -17.74 8.64 -14.45
C ILE A 125 -16.75 7.61 -13.89
N ILE A 126 -16.96 7.15 -12.66
CA ILE A 126 -16.08 6.17 -12.02
C ILE A 126 -16.08 4.85 -12.78
N VAL A 127 -17.26 4.35 -13.18
CA VAL A 127 -17.37 3.15 -14.03
C VAL A 127 -16.61 3.32 -15.35
N GLY A 128 -16.75 4.50 -15.99
CA GLY A 128 -15.98 4.85 -17.18
C GLY A 128 -14.47 4.83 -16.95
N ASN A 129 -14.01 5.30 -15.81
CA ASN A 129 -12.59 5.29 -15.44
C ASN A 129 -12.08 3.88 -15.15
N ILE A 130 -12.86 3.03 -14.48
CA ILE A 130 -12.54 1.61 -14.27
C ILE A 130 -12.32 0.90 -15.62
N ARG A 131 -13.21 1.12 -16.59
CA ARG A 131 -13.07 0.57 -17.94
C ARG A 131 -11.78 1.04 -18.61
N LYS A 132 -11.44 2.33 -18.50
CA LYS A 132 -10.20 2.88 -19.08
C LYS A 132 -8.95 2.29 -18.45
N ALA A 133 -8.92 2.12 -17.13
CA ALA A 133 -7.83 1.44 -16.43
C ALA A 133 -7.65 0.00 -16.95
N ALA A 134 -8.74 -0.74 -17.09
CA ALA A 134 -8.74 -2.10 -17.64
C ALA A 134 -8.19 -2.15 -19.06
N GLN A 135 -8.51 -1.19 -19.92
CA GLN A 135 -8.07 -1.12 -21.32
C GLN A 135 -6.55 -1.02 -21.46
N ILE A 136 -5.88 -0.33 -20.53
CA ILE A 136 -4.41 -0.24 -20.52
C ILE A 136 -3.75 -1.33 -19.65
N GLY A 137 -4.52 -2.31 -19.15
CA GLY A 137 -4.01 -3.43 -18.35
C GLY A 137 -3.79 -3.15 -16.87
N VAL A 138 -4.18 -1.99 -16.35
CA VAL A 138 -4.13 -1.71 -14.90
C VAL A 138 -5.29 -2.42 -14.20
N ARG A 139 -4.98 -3.10 -13.07
CA ARG A 139 -5.90 -4.00 -12.38
C ARG A 139 -6.21 -3.59 -10.94
N ILE A 140 -5.71 -2.46 -10.48
CA ILE A 140 -5.99 -1.92 -9.14
C ILE A 140 -6.30 -0.44 -9.27
N ILE A 141 -7.38 -0.01 -8.62
CA ILE A 141 -7.68 1.41 -8.40
C ILE A 141 -7.74 1.64 -6.90
N THR A 142 -6.87 2.52 -6.39
CA THR A 142 -6.92 2.95 -4.99
C THR A 142 -7.77 4.22 -4.85
N TYR A 143 -8.46 4.38 -3.73
CA TYR A 143 -9.31 5.54 -3.45
C TYR A 143 -9.52 5.73 -1.96
N HIS A 144 -9.94 6.92 -1.57
CA HIS A 144 -10.15 7.28 -0.16
C HIS A 144 -11.63 7.37 0.17
N CYS A 145 -12.02 6.79 1.29
CA CYS A 145 -13.36 6.89 1.88
C CYS A 145 -13.39 7.93 3.01
N GLU A 146 -12.99 9.16 2.74
CA GLU A 146 -12.96 10.22 3.74
C GLU A 146 -13.82 11.42 3.36
N VAL A 147 -14.42 12.06 4.35
CA VAL A 147 -15.12 13.35 4.23
C VAL A 147 -14.28 14.46 4.84
N ILE A 148 -13.72 14.20 6.02
CA ILE A 148 -12.79 15.13 6.65
C ILE A 148 -11.45 14.98 5.94
N PRO A 149 -10.88 16.06 5.39
CA PRO A 149 -9.59 15.99 4.74
C PRO A 149 -8.50 15.49 5.70
N TYR A 150 -7.49 14.82 5.13
CA TYR A 150 -6.26 14.45 5.84
C TYR A 150 -5.80 15.59 6.77
N ARG A 151 -5.57 15.25 8.04
CA ARG A 151 -5.24 16.26 9.05
C ARG A 151 -4.07 15.85 9.91
N ARG A 152 -3.06 16.71 9.93
CA ARG A 152 -2.02 16.76 10.96
C ARG A 152 -2.02 18.17 11.52
N ASN A 153 -1.98 18.30 12.85
CA ASN A 153 -2.10 19.60 13.51
C ASN A 153 -0.85 19.97 14.32
N GLY A 154 0.24 19.22 14.15
CA GLY A 154 1.51 19.48 14.79
C GLY A 154 2.69 18.79 14.12
N LYS A 155 3.88 19.07 14.66
CA LYS A 155 5.14 18.41 14.30
C LYS A 155 5.91 18.04 15.56
N THR A 156 6.64 16.92 15.49
CA THR A 156 7.50 16.43 16.57
C THR A 156 8.89 16.19 16.02
N THR A 157 9.93 16.48 16.81
CA THR A 157 11.30 16.14 16.41
C THR A 157 11.54 14.65 16.60
N GLY A 158 11.90 13.99 15.50
CA GLY A 158 12.23 12.57 15.45
C GLY A 158 13.73 12.28 15.50
N ARG A 159 14.08 11.04 15.20
CA ARG A 159 15.45 10.54 15.12
C ARG A 159 16.30 11.39 14.17
N GLY A 160 17.53 11.73 14.61
CA GLY A 160 18.47 12.49 13.79
C GLY A 160 18.04 13.93 13.49
N GLY A 161 17.12 14.50 14.24
CA GLY A 161 16.62 15.86 14.03
C GLY A 161 15.55 15.96 12.93
N THR A 162 14.99 14.85 12.47
CA THR A 162 13.89 14.84 11.50
C THR A 162 12.63 15.47 12.05
N SER A 163 11.79 15.98 11.18
CA SER A 163 10.47 16.52 11.48
C SER A 163 9.40 15.48 11.14
N CYS A 164 8.71 15.02 12.16
CA CYS A 164 7.62 14.04 12.10
C CYS A 164 6.28 14.77 12.15
N ASP A 165 5.41 14.53 11.19
CA ASP A 165 4.04 15.03 11.24
C ASP A 165 3.26 14.35 12.36
N SER A 166 2.43 15.12 13.09
CA SER A 166 1.71 14.63 14.25
C SER A 166 0.26 15.07 14.26
N PHE A 167 -0.55 14.26 14.91
CA PHE A 167 -1.94 14.58 15.21
C PHE A 167 -2.20 14.37 16.71
N LYS A 168 -2.83 15.35 17.31
CA LYS A 168 -3.41 15.25 18.64
C LYS A 168 -4.81 15.81 18.61
N LEU A 169 -5.80 15.01 19.02
CA LEU A 169 -7.17 15.50 19.14
C LEU A 169 -7.20 16.69 20.09
N GLU A 170 -7.81 17.78 19.67
CA GLU A 170 -7.95 18.99 20.46
C GLU A 170 -8.82 18.74 21.70
N ASP A 171 -8.43 19.30 22.86
CA ASP A 171 -9.20 19.13 24.11
C ASP A 171 -10.62 19.68 23.97
N ASP A 172 -10.80 20.72 23.14
CA ASP A 172 -12.07 21.37 22.82
C ASP A 172 -12.61 20.95 21.44
N TRP A 173 -12.31 19.75 20.96
CA TRP A 173 -12.66 19.25 19.65
C TRP A 173 -14.14 19.43 19.27
N LYS A 174 -15.06 19.49 20.24
CA LYS A 174 -16.49 19.75 20.03
C LYS A 174 -16.77 21.16 19.48
N ASN A 175 -15.83 22.08 19.69
CA ASN A 175 -15.91 23.46 19.23
C ASN A 175 -15.21 23.67 17.87
N VAL A 176 -14.58 22.62 17.31
CA VAL A 176 -13.99 22.69 15.97
C VAL A 176 -15.12 22.97 14.98
N PRO A 177 -14.99 23.99 14.12
CA PRO A 177 -16.06 24.37 13.19
C PRO A 177 -16.48 23.22 12.29
N VAL A 178 -17.76 23.17 11.98
CA VAL A 178 -18.29 22.24 10.97
C VAL A 178 -17.61 22.53 9.64
N GLY A 179 -17.15 21.48 8.97
CA GLY A 179 -16.48 21.58 7.67
C GLY A 179 -17.46 21.96 6.54
N ASP A 180 -16.90 22.17 5.36
CA ASP A 180 -17.65 22.59 4.15
C ASP A 180 -18.75 21.60 3.75
N GLU A 181 -18.60 20.33 4.12
CA GLU A 181 -19.59 19.28 3.83
C GLU A 181 -20.84 19.34 4.72
N GLY A 182 -20.81 20.15 5.76
CA GLY A 182 -21.91 20.27 6.71
C GLY A 182 -21.97 19.09 7.68
N ARG A 183 -23.16 18.87 8.26
CA ARG A 183 -23.38 17.74 9.16
C ARG A 183 -23.66 16.48 8.37
N ILE A 184 -22.94 15.41 8.71
CA ILE A 184 -23.12 14.08 8.12
C ILE A 184 -23.22 13.09 9.28
N THR A 185 -24.39 12.47 9.39
CA THR A 185 -24.62 11.44 10.41
C THR A 185 -23.93 10.12 10.02
N HIS A 186 -23.72 9.24 10.99
CA HIS A 186 -23.19 7.91 10.76
C HIS A 186 -24.01 7.11 9.73
N ASP A 187 -25.36 7.23 9.78
CA ASP A 187 -26.22 6.54 8.81
C ASP A 187 -26.08 7.12 7.41
N ASP A 188 -25.99 8.46 7.27
CA ASP A 188 -25.73 9.11 5.97
C ASP A 188 -24.36 8.69 5.40
N TYR A 189 -23.36 8.58 6.26
CA TYR A 189 -22.02 8.17 5.85
C TYR A 189 -22.02 6.73 5.29
N TRP A 190 -22.62 5.79 6.02
CA TRP A 190 -22.73 4.40 5.58
C TRP A 190 -23.66 4.23 4.38
N GLU A 191 -24.71 5.03 4.26
CA GLU A 191 -25.55 5.02 3.06
C GLU A 191 -24.74 5.40 1.81
N ARG A 192 -23.88 6.42 1.92
CA ARG A 192 -23.01 6.83 0.80
C ARG A 192 -22.03 5.73 0.42
N ILE A 193 -21.38 5.11 1.39
CA ILE A 193 -20.45 3.99 1.15
C ILE A 193 -21.18 2.81 0.51
N THR A 194 -22.34 2.44 1.05
CA THR A 194 -23.16 1.34 0.53
C THR A 194 -23.53 1.58 -0.91
N TYR A 195 -24.08 2.75 -1.20
CA TYR A 195 -24.46 3.13 -2.56
C TYR A 195 -23.26 3.08 -3.54
N PHE A 196 -22.12 3.60 -3.11
CA PHE A 196 -20.89 3.57 -3.89
C PHE A 196 -20.48 2.12 -4.21
N LEU A 197 -20.36 1.28 -3.20
CA LEU A 197 -19.90 -0.10 -3.39
C LEU A 197 -20.86 -0.93 -4.24
N GLU A 198 -22.18 -0.81 -4.02
CA GLU A 198 -23.19 -1.51 -4.80
C GLU A 198 -23.18 -1.14 -6.28
N LYS A 199 -22.77 0.08 -6.63
CA LYS A 199 -22.65 0.53 -8.03
C LYS A 199 -21.31 0.17 -8.65
N ILE A 200 -20.21 0.34 -7.90
CA ILE A 200 -18.85 0.27 -8.45
C ILE A 200 -18.31 -1.16 -8.48
N ILE A 201 -18.59 -1.99 -7.48
CA ILE A 201 -18.00 -3.33 -7.41
C ILE A 201 -18.50 -4.27 -8.51
N PRO A 202 -19.77 -4.25 -8.96
CA PRO A 202 -20.18 -5.01 -10.13
C PRO A 202 -19.40 -4.62 -11.41
N ALA A 203 -19.19 -3.33 -11.66
CA ALA A 203 -18.40 -2.85 -12.78
C ALA A 203 -16.90 -3.25 -12.62
N ALA A 204 -16.35 -3.13 -11.42
CA ALA A 204 -15.01 -3.56 -11.11
C ALA A 204 -14.79 -5.05 -11.44
N LYS A 205 -15.78 -5.90 -11.12
CA LYS A 205 -15.80 -7.32 -11.47
C LYS A 205 -15.88 -7.54 -13.00
N GLU A 206 -16.74 -6.78 -13.69
CA GLU A 206 -16.90 -6.88 -15.14
C GLU A 206 -15.60 -6.60 -15.89
N TYR A 207 -14.85 -5.58 -15.43
CA TYR A 207 -13.60 -5.15 -16.08
C TYR A 207 -12.34 -5.77 -15.46
N ASP A 208 -12.47 -6.69 -14.50
CA ASP A 208 -11.34 -7.32 -13.78
C ASP A 208 -10.40 -6.30 -13.15
N VAL A 209 -10.96 -5.32 -12.42
CA VAL A 209 -10.21 -4.26 -11.71
C VAL A 209 -10.58 -4.29 -10.23
N ARG A 210 -9.60 -4.45 -9.36
CA ARG A 210 -9.80 -4.46 -7.91
C ARG A 210 -9.88 -3.03 -7.37
N MET A 211 -10.88 -2.76 -6.56
CA MET A 211 -11.08 -1.48 -5.89
C MET A 211 -10.46 -1.55 -4.48
N ALA A 212 -9.49 -0.72 -4.23
CA ALA A 212 -8.68 -0.73 -3.01
C ALA A 212 -8.95 0.52 -2.17
N CYS A 213 -9.81 0.40 -1.16
CA CYS A 213 -10.17 1.50 -0.27
C CYS A 213 -9.04 1.83 0.71
N HIS A 214 -8.61 3.08 0.74
CA HIS A 214 -7.84 3.62 1.86
C HIS A 214 -8.82 4.14 2.91
N PRO A 215 -8.75 3.69 4.18
CA PRO A 215 -9.59 4.21 5.25
C PRO A 215 -9.38 5.72 5.49
N ALA A 216 -10.34 6.35 6.19
CA ALA A 216 -10.23 7.77 6.54
C ALA A 216 -8.95 8.07 7.36
N ASP A 217 -8.34 9.25 7.14
CA ASP A 217 -7.13 9.69 7.84
C ASP A 217 -7.28 11.13 8.38
N PRO A 218 -7.21 11.39 9.69
CA PRO A 218 -6.96 10.45 10.76
C PRO A 218 -8.15 9.54 11.05
N PRO A 219 -7.90 8.27 11.43
CA PRO A 219 -8.95 7.33 11.80
C PRO A 219 -9.43 7.54 13.23
N GLY A 220 -10.61 7.01 13.54
CA GLY A 220 -11.11 6.94 14.92
C GLY A 220 -11.46 8.29 15.54
N LEU A 221 -11.68 9.33 14.75
CA LEU A 221 -12.17 10.62 15.27
C LEU A 221 -13.52 10.47 15.97
N PRO A 222 -13.78 11.19 17.07
CA PRO A 222 -15.05 11.10 17.76
C PRO A 222 -16.21 11.59 16.88
N PHE A 223 -17.39 10.99 17.06
CA PHE A 223 -18.60 11.41 16.35
C PHE A 223 -18.88 12.90 16.56
N GLY A 224 -19.22 13.57 15.48
CA GLY A 224 -19.46 15.00 15.44
C GLY A 224 -18.20 15.87 15.25
N TYR A 225 -17.03 15.29 15.17
CA TYR A 225 -15.83 16.05 14.84
C TYR A 225 -15.99 16.74 13.49
N GLN A 226 -15.85 18.07 13.44
CA GLN A 226 -16.18 18.90 12.26
C GLN A 226 -17.60 18.65 11.68
N GLY A 227 -18.52 18.16 12.49
CA GLY A 227 -19.89 17.86 12.08
C GLY A 227 -20.09 16.49 11.43
N VAL A 228 -19.09 15.64 11.40
CA VAL A 228 -19.11 14.34 10.68
C VAL A 228 -18.99 13.17 11.64
N ASP A 229 -19.84 12.17 11.48
CA ASP A 229 -19.70 10.86 12.12
C ASP A 229 -19.01 9.91 11.14
N GLN A 230 -17.67 9.88 11.17
CA GLN A 230 -16.92 9.03 10.25
C GLN A 230 -17.18 7.55 10.48
N TRP A 231 -17.03 6.76 9.43
CA TRP A 231 -17.34 5.33 9.40
C TRP A 231 -16.50 4.47 10.37
N ASP A 232 -15.27 4.84 10.60
CA ASP A 232 -14.28 4.13 11.41
C ASP A 232 -14.27 4.56 12.89
N SER A 233 -15.19 5.44 13.30
CA SER A 233 -15.28 5.89 14.68
C SER A 233 -16.37 5.13 15.44
N PRO A 234 -16.12 4.69 16.67
CA PRO A 234 -14.85 4.67 17.39
C PRO A 234 -14.04 3.36 17.21
N ALA A 235 -14.49 2.42 16.40
CA ALA A 235 -13.93 1.08 16.30
C ALA A 235 -13.56 0.72 14.87
N ILE A 236 -12.34 1.09 14.46
CA ILE A 236 -11.84 0.90 13.09
C ILE A 236 -11.95 -0.55 12.61
N PHE A 237 -11.69 -1.55 13.44
CA PHE A 237 -11.74 -2.95 13.01
C PHE A 237 -13.18 -3.39 12.68
N GLU A 238 -14.16 -2.99 13.45
CA GLU A 238 -15.57 -3.29 13.17
C GLU A 238 -16.06 -2.55 11.92
N ALA A 239 -15.60 -1.32 11.71
CA ALA A 239 -15.89 -0.55 10.50
C ALA A 239 -15.28 -1.23 9.25
N ILE A 240 -14.06 -1.74 9.32
CA ILE A 240 -13.42 -2.52 8.25
C ILE A 240 -14.25 -3.77 7.91
N LYS A 241 -14.70 -4.52 8.92
CA LYS A 241 -15.57 -5.70 8.71
C LYS A 241 -16.91 -5.33 8.08
N ARG A 242 -17.54 -4.26 8.54
CA ARG A 242 -18.79 -3.75 7.96
C ARG A 242 -18.59 -3.36 6.50
N TYR A 243 -17.53 -2.60 6.21
CA TYR A 243 -17.22 -2.14 4.86
C TYR A 243 -17.05 -3.33 3.88
N GLU A 244 -16.25 -4.32 4.22
CA GLU A 244 -15.98 -5.45 3.33
C GLU A 244 -17.20 -6.33 3.12
N SER A 245 -18.12 -6.38 4.09
CA SER A 245 -19.35 -7.18 4.04
C SER A 245 -20.48 -6.56 3.22
N ILE A 246 -20.43 -5.26 2.90
CA ILE A 246 -21.47 -4.59 2.08
C ILE A 246 -21.59 -5.25 0.72
N VAL A 247 -20.44 -5.46 0.05
CA VAL A 247 -20.36 -6.25 -1.18
C VAL A 247 -19.21 -7.23 -1.03
N ASP A 248 -19.49 -8.46 -0.62
CA ASP A 248 -18.48 -9.51 -0.48
C ASP A 248 -18.03 -9.99 -1.86
N SER A 249 -16.92 -9.42 -2.32
CA SER A 249 -16.35 -9.65 -3.63
C SER A 249 -14.82 -9.60 -3.57
N PRO A 250 -14.08 -10.41 -4.33
CA PRO A 250 -12.63 -10.28 -4.43
C PRO A 250 -12.18 -8.97 -5.10
N TYR A 251 -13.11 -8.23 -5.68
CA TYR A 251 -12.86 -6.91 -6.27
C TYR A 251 -13.08 -5.75 -5.28
N ASN A 252 -13.63 -6.03 -4.09
CA ASN A 252 -13.78 -5.08 -2.99
C ASN A 252 -12.75 -5.40 -1.90
N GLY A 253 -11.84 -4.47 -1.63
CA GLY A 253 -10.79 -4.65 -0.63
C GLY A 253 -10.11 -3.34 -0.27
N PHE A 254 -8.91 -3.43 0.25
CA PHE A 254 -8.22 -2.31 0.87
C PHE A 254 -6.84 -2.05 0.26
N GLN A 255 -6.52 -0.77 0.10
CA GLN A 255 -5.18 -0.26 0.27
C GLN A 255 -4.99 -0.09 1.78
N LEU A 256 -4.43 -1.11 2.43
CA LEU A 256 -4.30 -1.11 3.88
C LEU A 256 -3.07 -0.32 4.30
N ASP A 257 -3.30 0.87 4.83
CA ASP A 257 -2.26 1.65 5.47
C ASP A 257 -2.12 1.21 6.93
N LEU A 258 -0.95 0.67 7.24
CA LEU A 258 -0.66 0.09 8.55
C LEU A 258 -0.49 1.15 9.64
N GLY A 259 0.07 2.31 9.27
CA GLY A 259 0.18 3.45 10.19
C GLY A 259 -1.18 4.11 10.44
N ASN A 260 -2.03 4.19 9.42
CA ASN A 260 -3.43 4.62 9.57
C ASN A 260 -4.18 3.68 10.51
N ALA A 261 -4.13 2.36 10.26
CA ALA A 261 -4.75 1.38 11.14
C ALA A 261 -4.26 1.54 12.59
N ALA A 262 -2.95 1.68 12.79
CA ALA A 262 -2.35 1.89 14.11
C ALA A 262 -2.87 3.17 14.79
N ALA A 263 -2.99 4.27 14.04
CA ALA A 263 -3.47 5.55 14.54
C ALA A 263 -4.94 5.54 14.99
N GLY A 264 -5.72 4.55 14.54
CA GLY A 264 -7.13 4.34 14.96
C GLY A 264 -7.32 3.40 16.14
N LEU A 265 -6.24 2.87 16.72
CA LEU A 265 -6.27 1.85 17.76
C LEU A 265 -5.75 2.37 19.10
N LYS A 266 -6.28 1.81 20.20
CA LYS A 266 -5.82 2.14 21.56
C LYS A 266 -4.49 1.48 21.89
N ASN A 267 -4.28 0.25 21.40
CA ASN A 267 -3.06 -0.54 21.61
C ASN A 267 -2.55 -1.06 20.24
N PRO A 268 -1.99 -0.18 19.39
CA PRO A 268 -1.63 -0.53 18.04
C PRO A 268 -0.66 -1.72 17.94
N THR A 269 0.30 -1.83 18.88
CA THR A 269 1.27 -2.93 18.93
C THR A 269 0.62 -4.33 18.94
N THR A 270 -0.59 -4.46 19.49
CA THR A 270 -1.32 -5.74 19.60
C THR A 270 -2.53 -5.83 18.68
N GLU A 271 -3.12 -4.71 18.30
CA GLU A 271 -4.42 -4.68 17.62
C GLU A 271 -4.30 -4.58 16.08
N VAL A 272 -3.17 -4.13 15.52
CA VAL A 272 -2.96 -4.05 14.07
C VAL A 272 -2.89 -5.44 13.45
N LEU A 273 -2.13 -6.36 14.04
CA LEU A 273 -1.90 -7.69 13.47
C LEU A 273 -3.19 -8.50 13.25
N PRO A 274 -4.17 -8.52 14.17
CA PRO A 274 -5.49 -9.10 13.92
C PRO A 274 -6.22 -8.55 12.69
N ILE A 275 -6.11 -7.25 12.40
CA ILE A 275 -6.71 -6.64 11.20
C ILE A 275 -6.03 -7.18 9.93
N VAL A 276 -4.70 -7.20 9.90
CA VAL A 276 -3.93 -7.74 8.77
C VAL A 276 -4.27 -9.21 8.54
N GLN A 277 -4.34 -10.00 9.61
CA GLN A 277 -4.66 -11.42 9.54
C GLN A 277 -6.08 -11.66 9.01
N TYR A 278 -7.06 -10.91 9.51
CA TYR A 278 -8.46 -11.00 9.07
C TYR A 278 -8.61 -10.70 7.59
N LEU A 279 -8.06 -9.58 7.14
CA LEU A 279 -8.14 -9.16 5.74
C LEU A 279 -7.30 -10.06 4.81
N GLY A 280 -6.11 -10.47 5.26
CA GLY A 280 -5.23 -11.36 4.51
C GLY A 280 -5.85 -12.72 4.25
N GLN A 281 -6.45 -13.37 5.28
CA GLN A 281 -7.15 -14.66 5.14
C GLN A 281 -8.35 -14.59 4.19
N ARG A 282 -8.94 -13.42 4.01
CA ARG A 282 -10.10 -13.19 3.14
C ARG A 282 -9.69 -12.69 1.74
N GLY A 283 -8.38 -12.47 1.49
CA GLY A 283 -7.89 -11.92 0.23
C GLY A 283 -8.33 -10.48 -0.03
N LYS A 284 -8.58 -9.70 1.03
CA LYS A 284 -9.10 -8.33 0.94
C LYS A 284 -8.03 -7.25 1.00
N ILE A 285 -6.75 -7.61 1.06
CA ILE A 285 -5.64 -6.67 0.95
C ILE A 285 -5.22 -6.63 -0.52
N HIS A 286 -5.36 -5.48 -1.17
CA HIS A 286 -4.96 -5.30 -2.57
C HIS A 286 -3.63 -4.57 -2.68
N GLN A 287 -3.33 -3.69 -1.74
CA GLN A 287 -2.07 -2.96 -1.62
C GLN A 287 -1.79 -2.63 -0.15
N ILE A 288 -0.53 -2.46 0.21
CA ILE A 288 -0.10 -2.03 1.55
C ILE A 288 0.59 -0.66 1.45
N HIS A 289 0.21 0.26 2.33
CA HIS A 289 1.03 1.39 2.71
C HIS A 289 1.80 1.05 4.00
N MET A 290 3.14 1.00 3.90
CA MET A 290 4.02 0.72 5.02
C MET A 290 4.39 2.04 5.71
N ARG A 291 3.46 2.58 6.47
CA ARG A 291 3.64 3.71 7.37
C ARG A 291 3.71 3.22 8.81
N ASN A 292 4.53 3.86 9.63
CA ASN A 292 4.58 3.57 11.06
C ASN A 292 4.37 4.84 11.88
N ILE A 293 3.89 4.68 13.09
CA ILE A 293 3.62 5.77 14.02
C ILE A 293 4.17 5.44 15.41
N ARG A 294 4.42 6.47 16.21
CA ARG A 294 4.47 6.36 17.66
C ARG A 294 3.25 7.01 18.27
N GLY A 295 2.69 6.35 19.27
CA GLY A 295 1.45 6.76 19.91
C GLY A 295 0.28 5.87 19.54
N SER A 296 -0.95 6.39 19.61
CA SER A 296 -2.16 5.60 19.46
C SER A 296 -3.35 6.50 19.11
N LEU A 297 -4.56 5.96 19.17
CA LEU A 297 -5.82 6.66 18.91
C LEU A 297 -5.80 8.10 19.45
N ASN A 298 -6.04 9.05 18.55
CA ASN A 298 -6.17 10.48 18.82
C ASN A 298 -4.88 11.21 19.30
N ASN A 299 -3.74 10.51 19.40
CA ASN A 299 -2.48 11.14 19.75
C ASN A 299 -1.29 10.33 19.20
N PHE A 300 -0.76 10.72 18.07
CA PHE A 300 0.33 10.03 17.40
C PHE A 300 1.22 10.97 16.57
N TYR A 301 2.38 10.47 16.18
CA TYR A 301 3.24 11.10 15.18
C TYR A 301 3.87 10.05 14.26
N GLU A 302 4.11 10.44 13.02
CA GLU A 302 4.63 9.58 11.96
C GLU A 302 6.14 9.41 12.11
N VAL A 303 6.62 8.17 12.00
CA VAL A 303 8.04 7.83 12.17
C VAL A 303 8.55 6.99 10.99
N PHE A 304 9.84 6.75 10.95
CA PHE A 304 10.40 5.79 10.01
C PHE A 304 9.83 4.38 10.24
N PRO A 305 9.77 3.52 9.21
CA PRO A 305 9.11 2.22 9.32
C PRO A 305 9.75 1.30 10.36
N ASP A 306 11.02 1.49 10.69
CA ASP A 306 11.77 0.66 11.63
C ASP A 306 11.62 1.04 13.13
N GLU A 307 10.86 2.09 13.46
CA GLU A 307 10.84 2.61 14.84
C GLU A 307 9.47 2.86 15.47
N GLY A 308 8.38 2.44 14.85
CA GLY A 308 7.02 2.71 15.35
C GLY A 308 6.41 1.56 16.15
N GLU A 309 5.09 1.66 16.35
CA GLU A 309 4.30 0.70 17.12
C GLU A 309 4.01 -0.61 16.34
N VAL A 310 4.07 -0.55 15.00
CA VAL A 310 3.79 -1.70 14.15
C VAL A 310 5.05 -2.55 13.96
N ASP A 311 4.98 -3.81 14.38
CA ASP A 311 6.03 -4.81 14.10
C ASP A 311 5.87 -5.34 12.67
N PHE A 312 6.57 -4.72 11.73
CA PHE A 312 6.50 -5.12 10.33
C PHE A 312 7.05 -6.52 10.06
N SER A 313 7.94 -7.04 10.90
CA SER A 313 8.40 -8.43 10.76
C SER A 313 7.25 -9.42 10.96
N LYS A 314 6.36 -9.16 11.92
CA LYS A 314 5.16 -9.98 12.13
C LYS A 314 4.14 -9.78 11.01
N VAL A 315 3.90 -8.53 10.59
CA VAL A 315 3.02 -8.22 9.47
C VAL A 315 3.45 -8.97 8.21
N MET A 316 4.73 -8.91 7.85
CA MET A 316 5.25 -9.56 6.65
C MET A 316 5.10 -11.08 6.68
N ARG A 317 5.23 -11.72 7.85
CA ARG A 317 4.92 -13.15 8.00
C ARG A 317 3.46 -13.45 7.74
N VAL A 318 2.53 -12.64 8.26
CA VAL A 318 1.09 -12.80 7.98
C VAL A 318 0.80 -12.62 6.50
N LEU A 319 1.36 -11.60 5.85
CA LEU A 319 1.18 -11.38 4.41
C LEU A 319 1.69 -12.57 3.57
N ARG A 320 2.86 -13.12 3.91
CA ARG A 320 3.39 -14.34 3.28
C ARG A 320 2.44 -15.54 3.49
N ASP A 321 2.03 -15.76 4.74
CA ASP A 321 1.24 -16.94 5.12
C ASP A 321 -0.19 -16.88 4.55
N THR A 322 -0.71 -15.68 4.32
CA THR A 322 -1.99 -15.43 3.63
C THR A 322 -1.84 -15.27 2.11
N GLN A 323 -0.64 -15.49 1.57
CA GLN A 323 -0.34 -15.43 0.13
C GLN A 323 -0.65 -14.08 -0.53
N PHE A 324 -0.39 -12.98 0.15
CA PHE A 324 -0.52 -11.64 -0.43
C PHE A 324 0.45 -11.48 -1.62
N THR A 325 -0.05 -10.93 -2.73
CA THR A 325 0.68 -10.81 -4.01
C THR A 325 0.83 -9.38 -4.50
N GLY A 326 0.40 -8.39 -3.72
CA GLY A 326 0.41 -6.98 -4.12
C GLY A 326 1.68 -6.24 -3.75
N SER A 327 1.70 -4.97 -4.08
CA SER A 327 2.77 -4.05 -3.73
C SER A 327 2.67 -3.56 -2.28
N ILE A 328 3.84 -3.32 -1.71
CA ILE A 328 4.05 -2.67 -0.42
C ILE A 328 4.80 -1.38 -0.71
N CYS A 329 4.13 -0.25 -0.51
CA CYS A 329 4.66 1.08 -0.79
C CYS A 329 5.02 1.79 0.52
N PRO A 330 6.16 2.49 0.59
CA PRO A 330 6.34 3.51 1.62
C PRO A 330 5.25 4.57 1.48
N ASP A 331 4.84 5.13 2.61
CA ASP A 331 3.86 6.20 2.67
C ASP A 331 4.49 7.44 3.33
N HIS A 332 3.82 8.09 4.27
CA HIS A 332 4.38 9.27 4.93
C HIS A 332 5.65 8.95 5.72
N LEU A 333 6.69 9.74 5.51
CA LEU A 333 7.98 9.60 6.19
C LEU A 333 8.41 10.92 6.82
N PRO A 334 9.20 10.87 7.91
CA PRO A 334 9.79 12.08 8.48
C PRO A 334 10.63 12.86 7.46
N SER A 335 10.52 14.18 7.48
CA SER A 335 11.27 15.08 6.61
C SER A 335 12.52 15.62 7.31
N HIS A 336 13.54 16.01 6.52
CA HIS A 336 14.76 16.66 7.01
C HIS A 336 15.23 17.74 6.03
N PRO A 337 15.78 18.87 6.49
CA PRO A 337 16.30 19.91 5.60
C PRO A 337 17.38 19.42 4.62
N ASP A 338 18.18 18.41 5.01
CA ASP A 338 19.21 17.80 4.16
C ASP A 338 18.66 16.79 3.15
N ASP A 339 17.37 16.51 3.20
CA ASP A 339 16.67 15.62 2.27
C ASP A 339 15.46 16.31 1.65
N PRO A 340 15.64 17.40 0.89
CA PRO A 340 14.55 18.09 0.25
C PRO A 340 13.87 17.17 -0.77
N GLY A 341 12.59 16.88 -0.54
CA GLY A 341 11.79 15.92 -1.34
C GLY A 341 11.75 14.50 -0.78
N GLY A 342 12.45 14.21 0.33
CA GLY A 342 12.35 12.93 1.03
C GLY A 342 13.01 11.74 0.32
N PHE A 343 13.86 11.95 -0.67
CA PHE A 343 14.42 10.89 -1.52
C PHE A 343 15.28 9.88 -0.75
N GLN A 344 16.03 10.35 0.26
CA GLN A 344 16.81 9.45 1.12
C GLN A 344 15.92 8.65 2.03
N ALA A 345 14.90 9.27 2.62
CA ALA A 345 13.91 8.61 3.48
C ALA A 345 13.16 7.51 2.72
N PHE A 346 12.71 7.79 1.49
CA PHE A 346 12.05 6.79 0.64
C PHE A 346 13.01 5.69 0.19
N ALA A 347 14.25 6.02 -0.20
CA ALA A 347 15.27 5.02 -0.55
C ALA A 347 15.56 4.06 0.62
N PHE A 348 15.68 4.60 1.85
CA PHE A 348 15.79 3.79 3.06
C PHE A 348 14.59 2.85 3.23
N SER A 349 13.38 3.36 3.05
CA SER A 349 12.15 2.58 3.22
C SER A 349 12.00 1.49 2.17
N TYR A 350 12.37 1.76 0.90
CA TYR A 350 12.43 0.73 -0.13
C TYR A 350 13.40 -0.41 0.24
N GLY A 351 14.59 -0.06 0.72
CA GLY A 351 15.57 -1.03 1.19
C GLY A 351 15.05 -1.87 2.37
N TYR A 352 14.38 -1.22 3.32
CA TYR A 352 13.78 -1.87 4.49
C TYR A 352 12.67 -2.87 4.09
N ILE A 353 11.75 -2.48 3.22
CA ILE A 353 10.69 -3.36 2.71
C ILE A 353 11.29 -4.57 1.99
N LYS A 354 12.27 -4.35 1.10
CA LYS A 354 12.96 -5.43 0.37
C LYS A 354 13.64 -6.41 1.31
N ALA A 355 14.34 -5.90 2.33
CA ALA A 355 15.00 -6.73 3.31
C ALA A 355 14.00 -7.61 4.10
N LEU A 356 12.85 -7.05 4.48
CA LEU A 356 11.78 -7.80 5.14
C LEU A 356 11.19 -8.89 4.24
N ILE A 357 10.91 -8.58 2.97
CA ILE A 357 10.42 -9.57 1.99
C ILE A 357 11.44 -10.72 1.85
N GLN A 358 12.72 -10.40 1.70
CA GLN A 358 13.79 -11.41 1.59
C GLN A 358 13.89 -12.27 2.85
N ALA A 359 13.80 -11.65 4.03
CA ALA A 359 13.87 -12.33 5.31
C ALA A 359 12.75 -13.37 5.48
N VAL A 360 11.48 -12.96 5.27
CA VAL A 360 10.34 -13.86 5.46
C VAL A 360 10.28 -14.97 4.41
N ASN A 361 10.73 -14.70 3.18
CA ASN A 361 10.86 -15.73 2.15
C ASN A 361 11.95 -16.74 2.50
N SER A 362 13.09 -16.28 3.05
CA SER A 362 14.18 -17.15 3.50
C SER A 362 13.80 -18.02 4.69
N GLU A 363 12.98 -17.51 5.62
CA GLU A 363 12.41 -18.29 6.73
C GLU A 363 11.58 -19.47 6.22
N ALA A 364 10.70 -19.22 5.23
CA ALA A 364 9.86 -20.27 4.66
C ALA A 364 10.65 -21.41 4.02
N LEU A 365 11.82 -21.12 3.45
CA LEU A 365 12.70 -22.14 2.86
C LEU A 365 13.40 -23.01 3.91
N ARG A 366 13.58 -22.53 5.15
CA ARG A 366 14.25 -23.27 6.25
C ARG A 366 13.28 -24.15 7.05
N SER A 367 11.99 -23.85 6.98
CA SER A 367 10.94 -24.55 7.75
C SER A 367 10.42 -25.83 7.07
N CYS A 368 11.02 -26.24 6.00
CA CYS A 368 10.75 -27.45 5.23
C CYS A 368 11.99 -28.34 5.18
#